data_49577493b82435f7c045ac70ac03802c
#
_entry.id   49577493b82435f7c045ac70ac03802c
#
_cell.length_a   1.000
_cell.length_b   1.000
_cell.length_c   1.000
_cell.angle_alpha   90.00
_cell.angle_beta   90.00
_cell.angle_gamma   90.00
#
_symmetry.space_group_name_H-M   'P 1'
#
loop_
_entity.id
_entity.type
_entity.pdbx_description
1 polymer ?
#
loop_
_entity_poly.entity_id
_entity_poly.type
_entity_poly.pdbx_seq_one_letter_code
_entity_poly.pdbx_strand_id
1 'polypeptide(L)'
;MLSIERKSLESLAALALFTFAFLGSEFFFDRRMGTLLPAEGVVGAQALILGASVVGFLAFAALSKLPRAQAWVPFTETAGAIACLIAVLMLDDATALQVAGCAGFFFLGCAGAEAHWNMARAFEGSPSLAKGTGSAYAAGILLQFANNQFIPTGAWEVAMLCAGAAALGALLFFTRDDANAERHGENACTSENANTTTSPSTTENVQPLNRALWSVALVAILACLFSTLDGVTTLSDAQGSIAVDEWPRLFLAASGLVAGIVFDIRERRYMGFVMFGVMLLSIISILAVEAGASPVIGLIVFFFSSGFFVTFFTTMFLQLAPRMRTPQLWAGMGRAANNVCAFTISGASLALTQAGVVAVMIASIVLFMLASTAFIGAGLFRLPPTAREREVTEAGLAAESAPSAEELQAEFIARYGLTPRETDVLRAVACDERPLKQIADDLGISLRMVQRHLTNIYEKTDTQTRTGLTKEFMGK
;
A
#
# COMPACT_ATOMS: atom_id res chain seq x y z
N MET A 1 -1.70 10.83 20.67
CA MET A 1 -1.91 11.71 19.52
C MET A 1 -0.58 12.28 19.01
N LEU A 2 0.22 13.03 19.78
CA LEU A 2 1.52 13.60 19.34
C LEU A 2 2.54 12.57 18.85
N SER A 3 2.60 11.35 19.40
CA SER A 3 3.52 10.29 18.96
C SER A 3 3.16 9.71 17.60
N ILE A 4 1.87 9.61 17.24
CA ILE A 4 1.39 9.10 15.95
C ILE A 4 1.70 10.13 14.85
N GLU A 5 1.50 11.43 15.13
CA GLU A 5 1.84 12.49 14.18
C GLU A 5 3.34 12.55 13.90
N ARG A 6 4.18 12.34 14.91
CA ARG A 6 5.63 12.29 14.78
C ARG A 6 6.09 11.13 13.89
N LYS A 7 5.62 9.91 14.14
CA LYS A 7 5.95 8.72 13.32
C LYS A 7 5.54 8.88 11.84
N SER A 8 4.38 9.48 11.62
CA SER A 8 3.91 9.78 10.26
C SER A 8 4.83 10.79 9.57
N LEU A 9 5.27 11.84 10.27
CA LEU A 9 6.17 12.85 9.72
C LEU A 9 7.56 12.26 9.43
N GLU A 10 8.12 11.46 10.33
CA GLU A 10 9.41 10.78 10.14
C GLU A 10 9.37 9.83 8.94
N SER A 11 8.27 9.07 8.76
CA SER A 11 8.09 8.17 7.61
C SER A 11 7.95 8.93 6.29
N LEU A 12 7.24 10.06 6.30
CA LEU A 12 7.16 10.97 5.14
C LEU A 12 8.52 11.52 4.76
N ALA A 13 9.28 12.01 5.75
CA ALA A 13 10.62 12.54 5.53
C ALA A 13 11.57 11.45 5.01
N ALA A 14 11.50 10.23 5.56
CA ALA A 14 12.30 9.11 5.08
C ALA A 14 11.99 8.77 3.63
N LEU A 15 10.72 8.70 3.23
CA LEU A 15 10.34 8.43 1.84
C LEU A 15 10.75 9.57 0.89
N ALA A 16 10.66 10.83 1.33
CA ALA A 16 11.12 11.99 0.57
C ALA A 16 12.64 11.99 0.37
N LEU A 17 13.41 11.73 1.42
CA LEU A 17 14.86 11.63 1.36
C LEU A 17 15.34 10.43 0.54
N PHE A 18 14.63 9.29 0.63
CA PHE A 18 14.86 8.16 -0.25
C PHE A 18 14.67 8.57 -1.72
N THR A 19 13.56 9.22 -2.05
CA THR A 19 13.28 9.69 -3.42
C THR A 19 14.37 10.63 -3.91
N PHE A 20 14.79 11.59 -3.08
CA PHE A 20 15.87 12.52 -3.37
C PHE A 20 17.20 11.79 -3.62
N ALA A 21 17.62 10.93 -2.68
CA ALA A 21 18.88 10.21 -2.77
C ALA A 21 18.92 9.26 -3.97
N PHE A 22 17.81 8.52 -4.21
CA PHE A 22 17.72 7.56 -5.31
C PHE A 22 17.82 8.24 -6.67
N LEU A 23 16.91 9.20 -6.95
CA LEU A 23 16.86 9.88 -8.24
C LEU A 23 18.04 10.84 -8.44
N GLY A 24 18.55 11.46 -7.37
CA GLY A 24 19.75 12.30 -7.44
C GLY A 24 21.00 11.48 -7.76
N SER A 25 21.14 10.30 -7.14
CA SER A 25 22.25 9.38 -7.42
C SER A 25 22.20 8.81 -8.84
N GLU A 26 20.98 8.51 -9.35
CA GLU A 26 20.75 8.07 -10.72
C GLU A 26 21.22 9.13 -11.71
N PHE A 27 20.75 10.36 -11.55
CA PHE A 27 21.13 11.48 -12.40
C PHE A 27 22.64 11.77 -12.36
N PHE A 28 23.25 11.73 -11.19
CA PHE A 28 24.69 11.91 -11.03
C PHE A 28 25.48 10.79 -11.72
N PHE A 29 25.06 9.53 -11.54
CA PHE A 29 25.66 8.36 -12.18
C PHE A 29 25.58 8.44 -13.70
N ASP A 30 24.40 8.75 -14.27
CA ASP A 30 24.19 8.84 -15.71
C ASP A 30 25.06 9.93 -16.33
N ARG A 31 25.17 11.09 -15.67
CA ARG A 31 26.05 12.17 -16.12
C ARG A 31 27.52 11.76 -16.08
N ARG A 32 27.97 11.07 -15.04
CA ARG A 32 29.37 10.55 -14.98
C ARG A 32 29.60 9.49 -16.05
N MET A 33 28.67 8.57 -16.24
CA MET A 33 28.73 7.56 -17.31
C MET A 33 28.77 8.20 -18.71
N GLY A 34 28.00 9.25 -18.93
CA GLY A 34 27.95 10.00 -20.18
C GLY A 34 29.27 10.68 -20.55
N THR A 35 30.20 10.87 -19.61
CA THR A 35 31.59 11.31 -19.94
C THR A 35 32.47 10.19 -20.46
N LEU A 36 32.07 8.92 -20.27
CA LEU A 36 32.88 7.74 -20.60
C LEU A 36 32.27 6.88 -21.70
N LEU A 37 30.96 6.89 -21.85
CA LEU A 37 30.21 6.05 -22.80
C LEU A 37 29.34 6.89 -23.73
N PRO A 38 29.02 6.38 -24.94
CA PRO A 38 27.99 6.96 -25.79
C PRO A 38 26.58 6.78 -25.14
N ALA A 39 25.63 7.59 -25.60
CA ALA A 39 24.27 7.62 -25.04
C ALA A 39 23.59 6.23 -24.86
N GLU A 40 23.75 5.34 -25.86
CA GLU A 40 23.22 3.97 -25.77
C GLU A 40 23.88 3.16 -24.65
N GLY A 41 25.17 3.38 -24.41
CA GLY A 41 25.92 2.77 -23.31
C GLY A 41 25.45 3.27 -21.95
N VAL A 42 25.11 4.55 -21.83
CA VAL A 42 24.56 5.13 -20.59
C VAL A 42 23.22 4.50 -20.25
N VAL A 43 22.31 4.35 -21.23
CA VAL A 43 21.01 3.70 -21.01
C VAL A 43 21.19 2.25 -20.50
N GLY A 44 22.14 1.50 -21.08
CA GLY A 44 22.46 0.15 -20.59
C GLY A 44 23.04 0.14 -19.17
N ALA A 45 23.90 1.10 -18.86
CA ALA A 45 24.49 1.26 -17.53
C ALA A 45 23.44 1.62 -16.47
N GLN A 46 22.55 2.56 -16.78
CA GLN A 46 21.42 2.95 -15.94
C GLN A 46 20.50 1.75 -15.67
N ALA A 47 20.16 0.97 -16.70
CA ALA A 47 19.35 -0.22 -16.53
C ALA A 47 19.97 -1.19 -15.51
N LEU A 48 21.29 -1.41 -15.54
CA LEU A 48 21.98 -2.29 -14.59
C LEU A 48 21.90 -1.80 -13.15
N ILE A 49 22.09 -0.51 -12.88
CA ILE A 49 21.96 0.03 -11.51
C ILE A 49 20.53 -0.07 -10.99
N LEU A 50 19.52 0.14 -11.85
CA LEU A 50 18.12 -0.06 -11.50
C LEU A 50 17.82 -1.53 -11.17
N GLY A 51 18.36 -2.47 -11.97
CA GLY A 51 18.33 -3.90 -11.68
C GLY A 51 18.98 -4.27 -10.34
N ALA A 52 20.13 -3.69 -10.02
CA ALA A 52 20.79 -3.88 -8.72
C ALA A 52 19.94 -3.37 -7.55
N SER A 53 19.24 -2.25 -7.72
CA SER A 53 18.32 -1.74 -6.69
C SER A 53 17.19 -2.71 -6.38
N VAL A 54 16.68 -3.45 -7.38
CA VAL A 54 15.65 -4.47 -7.17
C VAL A 54 16.14 -5.56 -6.23
N VAL A 55 17.41 -6.00 -6.43
CA VAL A 55 18.01 -6.99 -5.53
C VAL A 55 18.05 -6.45 -4.10
N GLY A 56 18.36 -5.16 -3.91
CA GLY A 56 18.30 -4.48 -2.61
C GLY A 56 16.89 -4.49 -2.00
N PHE A 57 15.87 -4.10 -2.76
CA PHE A 57 14.46 -4.15 -2.30
C PHE A 57 14.05 -5.55 -1.83
N LEU A 58 14.46 -6.59 -2.54
CA LEU A 58 14.16 -7.98 -2.18
C LEU A 58 15.00 -8.45 -0.98
N ALA A 59 16.27 -8.07 -0.90
CA ALA A 59 17.18 -8.45 0.17
C ALA A 59 16.73 -7.92 1.54
N PHE A 60 16.17 -6.71 1.61
CA PHE A 60 15.65 -6.15 2.85
C PHE A 60 14.64 -7.07 3.54
N ALA A 61 13.73 -7.70 2.78
CA ALA A 61 12.73 -8.61 3.36
C ALA A 61 13.36 -9.85 4.03
N ALA A 62 14.55 -10.27 3.58
CA ALA A 62 15.32 -11.34 4.21
C ALA A 62 16.13 -10.81 5.41
N LEU A 63 16.78 -9.67 5.26
CA LEU A 63 17.59 -9.02 6.30
C LEU A 63 16.75 -8.62 7.51
N SER A 64 15.54 -8.14 7.30
CA SER A 64 14.62 -7.74 8.37
C SER A 64 14.20 -8.90 9.31
N LYS A 65 14.39 -10.16 8.90
CA LYS A 65 14.09 -11.35 9.71
C LYS A 65 15.26 -11.78 10.61
N LEU A 66 16.45 -11.22 10.41
CA LEU A 66 17.67 -11.59 11.13
C LEU A 66 17.81 -10.74 12.41
N PRO A 67 17.61 -11.29 13.64
CA PRO A 67 17.58 -10.49 14.87
C PRO A 67 18.88 -9.71 15.13
N ARG A 68 20.04 -10.31 14.79
CA ARG A 68 21.36 -9.67 14.96
C ARG A 68 21.66 -8.60 13.91
N ALA A 69 21.05 -8.69 12.73
CA ALA A 69 21.28 -7.74 11.64
C ALA A 69 20.47 -6.43 11.85
N GLN A 70 19.36 -6.48 12.58
CA GLN A 70 18.43 -5.35 12.72
C GLN A 70 19.10 -4.05 13.22
N ALA A 71 20.08 -4.14 14.11
CA ALA A 71 20.76 -2.95 14.65
C ALA A 71 21.77 -2.33 13.66
N TRP A 72 22.39 -3.12 12.79
CA TRP A 72 23.48 -2.67 11.91
C TRP A 72 23.04 -2.37 10.48
N VAL A 73 21.88 -2.87 10.06
CA VAL A 73 21.40 -2.74 8.67
C VAL A 73 21.29 -1.28 8.24
N PRO A 74 20.60 -0.34 8.95
CA PRO A 74 20.52 1.05 8.49
C PRO A 74 21.88 1.72 8.38
N PHE A 75 22.79 1.38 9.31
CA PHE A 75 24.14 1.93 9.29
C PHE A 75 24.96 1.40 8.08
N THR A 76 24.89 0.10 7.80
CA THR A 76 25.60 -0.52 6.68
C THR A 76 25.04 -0.07 5.33
N GLU A 77 23.72 0.07 5.21
CA GLU A 77 23.07 0.57 4.00
C GLU A 77 23.48 2.02 3.72
N THR A 78 23.44 2.88 4.74
CA THR A 78 23.84 4.28 4.63
C THR A 78 25.30 4.44 4.31
N ALA A 79 26.20 3.79 5.08
CA ALA A 79 27.63 3.86 4.87
C ALA A 79 28.04 3.29 3.50
N GLY A 80 27.41 2.18 3.08
CA GLY A 80 27.61 1.58 1.77
C GLY A 80 27.18 2.50 0.64
N ALA A 81 26.01 3.10 0.72
CA ALA A 81 25.51 4.06 -0.28
C ALA A 81 26.44 5.28 -0.39
N ILE A 82 26.85 5.88 0.73
CA ILE A 82 27.76 7.03 0.76
C ILE A 82 29.13 6.65 0.16
N ALA A 83 29.70 5.53 0.57
CA ALA A 83 30.99 5.07 0.04
C ALA A 83 30.92 4.86 -1.48
N CYS A 84 29.85 4.28 -1.99
CA CYS A 84 29.64 4.09 -3.42
C CYS A 84 29.43 5.41 -4.17
N LEU A 85 28.71 6.38 -3.61
CA LEU A 85 28.57 7.71 -4.21
C LEU A 85 29.92 8.43 -4.34
N ILE A 86 30.76 8.35 -3.30
CA ILE A 86 32.12 8.90 -3.33
C ILE A 86 32.97 8.15 -4.35
N ALA A 87 32.84 6.82 -4.46
CA ALA A 87 33.55 6.03 -5.47
C ALA A 87 33.13 6.43 -6.90
N VAL A 88 31.82 6.62 -7.17
CA VAL A 88 31.32 7.12 -8.47
C VAL A 88 31.90 8.49 -8.82
N LEU A 89 32.14 9.37 -7.83
CA LEU A 89 32.79 10.66 -8.05
C LEU A 89 34.28 10.52 -8.43
N MET A 90 34.99 9.56 -7.81
CA MET A 90 36.46 9.43 -7.90
C MET A 90 36.94 8.52 -9.03
N LEU A 91 36.10 7.64 -9.52
CA LEU A 91 36.48 6.65 -10.55
C LEU A 91 36.35 7.23 -11.96
N ASP A 92 37.34 6.95 -12.82
CA ASP A 92 37.36 7.36 -14.22
C ASP A 92 37.34 6.16 -15.20
N ASP A 93 37.17 4.94 -14.68
CA ASP A 93 36.99 3.73 -15.47
C ASP A 93 35.50 3.34 -15.50
N ALA A 94 34.94 3.13 -16.70
CA ALA A 94 33.52 2.82 -16.89
C ALA A 94 33.10 1.53 -16.16
N THR A 95 33.93 0.50 -16.13
CA THR A 95 33.61 -0.78 -15.47
C THR A 95 33.62 -0.61 -13.95
N ALA A 96 34.64 0.06 -13.40
CA ALA A 96 34.72 0.33 -11.97
C ALA A 96 33.57 1.24 -11.50
N LEU A 97 33.21 2.26 -12.28
CA LEU A 97 32.07 3.15 -12.03
C LEU A 97 30.75 2.39 -12.06
N GLN A 98 30.59 1.46 -13.03
CA GLN A 98 29.41 0.59 -13.10
C GLN A 98 29.28 -0.30 -11.86
N VAL A 99 30.36 -0.91 -11.38
CA VAL A 99 30.36 -1.76 -10.19
C VAL A 99 30.00 -0.93 -8.95
N ALA A 100 30.61 0.25 -8.79
CA ALA A 100 30.30 1.17 -7.69
C ALA A 100 28.82 1.62 -7.74
N GLY A 101 28.30 1.96 -8.93
CA GLY A 101 26.90 2.30 -9.13
C GLY A 101 25.95 1.16 -8.73
N CYS A 102 26.19 -0.06 -9.22
CA CYS A 102 25.39 -1.23 -8.85
C CYS A 102 25.39 -1.50 -7.34
N ALA A 103 26.56 -1.41 -6.69
CA ALA A 103 26.64 -1.57 -5.24
C ALA A 103 25.89 -0.46 -4.49
N GLY A 104 26.02 0.80 -4.91
CA GLY A 104 25.30 1.94 -4.32
C GLY A 104 23.80 1.79 -4.44
N PHE A 105 23.30 1.40 -5.61
CA PHE A 105 21.88 1.18 -5.84
C PHE A 105 21.33 -0.05 -5.13
N PHE A 106 22.13 -1.08 -4.88
CA PHE A 106 21.75 -2.17 -3.99
C PHE A 106 21.46 -1.65 -2.57
N PHE A 107 22.36 -0.84 -1.99
CA PHE A 107 22.17 -0.28 -0.66
C PHE A 107 20.99 0.70 -0.62
N LEU A 108 20.84 1.56 -1.63
CA LEU A 108 19.69 2.45 -1.76
C LEU A 108 18.37 1.66 -1.92
N GLY A 109 18.41 0.51 -2.61
CA GLY A 109 17.26 -0.39 -2.71
C GLY A 109 16.82 -0.95 -1.36
N CYS A 110 17.78 -1.37 -0.51
CA CYS A 110 17.51 -1.83 0.84
C CYS A 110 16.87 -0.71 1.69
N ALA A 111 17.52 0.47 1.73
CA ALA A 111 17.00 1.63 2.46
C ALA A 111 15.61 2.08 1.95
N GLY A 112 15.41 1.99 0.63
CA GLY A 112 14.11 2.26 0.00
C GLY A 112 13.03 1.31 0.43
N ALA A 113 13.31 0.02 0.49
CA ALA A 113 12.35 -0.98 0.97
C ALA A 113 11.95 -0.70 2.43
N GLU A 114 12.91 -0.33 3.28
CA GLU A 114 12.66 0.04 4.65
C GLU A 114 11.82 1.32 4.78
N ALA A 115 12.14 2.37 4.01
CA ALA A 115 11.37 3.61 3.99
C ALA A 115 9.90 3.37 3.58
N HIS A 116 9.67 2.54 2.56
CA HIS A 116 8.31 2.15 2.16
C HIS A 116 7.61 1.33 3.25
N TRP A 117 8.31 0.41 3.92
CA TRP A 117 7.73 -0.37 5.00
C TRP A 117 7.34 0.51 6.20
N ASN A 118 8.19 1.45 6.60
CA ASN A 118 7.88 2.39 7.68
C ASN A 118 6.66 3.26 7.32
N MET A 119 6.56 3.70 6.07
CA MET A 119 5.40 4.44 5.56
C MET A 119 4.12 3.59 5.60
N ALA A 120 4.19 2.32 5.19
CA ALA A 120 3.04 1.40 5.24
C ALA A 120 2.51 1.21 6.67
N ARG A 121 3.40 1.10 7.66
CA ARG A 121 3.04 1.00 9.08
C ARG A 121 2.47 2.29 9.65
N ALA A 122 3.13 3.43 9.38
CA ALA A 122 2.74 4.72 9.94
C ALA A 122 1.38 5.21 9.42
N PHE A 123 0.99 4.79 8.20
CA PHE A 123 -0.26 5.16 7.55
C PHE A 123 -1.25 4.01 7.40
N GLU A 124 -1.07 2.91 8.16
CA GLU A 124 -2.01 1.80 8.14
C GLU A 124 -3.41 2.28 8.56
N GLY A 125 -4.42 1.97 7.73
CA GLY A 125 -5.79 2.43 7.94
C GLY A 125 -6.03 3.94 7.76
N SER A 126 -5.00 4.75 7.51
CA SER A 126 -5.15 6.20 7.35
C SER A 126 -5.87 6.57 6.04
N PRO A 127 -6.84 7.50 6.07
CA PRO A 127 -7.49 8.02 4.86
C PRO A 127 -6.56 8.92 4.03
N SER A 128 -5.41 9.36 4.57
CA SER A 128 -4.48 10.30 3.94
C SER A 128 -3.19 9.63 3.41
N LEU A 129 -3.18 8.32 3.20
CA LEU A 129 -2.01 7.58 2.72
C LEU A 129 -1.51 8.09 1.35
N ALA A 130 -2.40 8.33 0.39
CA ALA A 130 -1.99 8.78 -0.94
C ALA A 130 -1.50 10.23 -0.93
N LYS A 131 -2.11 11.12 -0.11
CA LYS A 131 -1.61 12.48 0.12
C LYS A 131 -0.20 12.45 0.70
N GLY A 132 0.03 11.60 1.71
CA GLY A 132 1.34 11.40 2.29
C GLY A 132 2.36 10.93 1.25
N THR A 133 2.02 9.90 0.48
CA THR A 133 2.88 9.36 -0.59
C THR A 133 3.21 10.41 -1.65
N GLY A 134 2.20 11.11 -2.17
CA GLY A 134 2.37 12.15 -3.18
C GLY A 134 3.18 13.34 -2.66
N SER A 135 2.98 13.74 -1.39
CA SER A 135 3.76 14.81 -0.76
C SER A 135 5.22 14.43 -0.56
N ALA A 136 5.49 13.22 -0.10
CA ALA A 136 6.86 12.72 0.08
C ALA A 136 7.59 12.63 -1.26
N TYR A 137 6.93 12.10 -2.29
CA TYR A 137 7.48 12.03 -3.63
C TYR A 137 7.78 13.43 -4.19
N ALA A 138 6.83 14.36 -4.11
CA ALA A 138 7.01 15.73 -4.58
C ALA A 138 8.15 16.44 -3.84
N ALA A 139 8.26 16.29 -2.52
CA ALA A 139 9.35 16.85 -1.73
C ALA A 139 10.72 16.29 -2.18
N GLY A 140 10.82 14.99 -2.43
CA GLY A 140 12.05 14.37 -2.94
C GLY A 140 12.46 14.91 -4.32
N ILE A 141 11.49 15.07 -5.24
CA ILE A 141 11.72 15.66 -6.55
C ILE A 141 12.14 17.14 -6.46
N LEU A 142 11.52 17.93 -5.58
CA LEU A 142 11.89 19.33 -5.38
C LEU A 142 13.28 19.46 -4.76
N LEU A 143 13.67 18.58 -3.84
CA LEU A 143 15.04 18.52 -3.30
C LEU A 143 16.06 18.19 -4.40
N GLN A 144 15.72 17.23 -5.28
CA GLN A 144 16.57 16.90 -6.42
C GLN A 144 16.69 18.06 -7.40
N PHE A 145 15.57 18.72 -7.74
CA PHE A 145 15.55 19.91 -8.58
C PHE A 145 16.44 21.02 -7.98
N ALA A 146 16.30 21.28 -6.68
CA ALA A 146 17.12 22.28 -5.99
C ALA A 146 18.60 21.92 -6.00
N ASN A 147 18.93 20.64 -5.78
CA ASN A 147 20.31 20.16 -5.85
C ASN A 147 20.91 20.38 -7.24
N ASN A 148 20.17 20.00 -8.29
CA ASN A 148 20.68 20.13 -9.66
C ASN A 148 20.79 21.59 -10.14
N GLN A 149 19.88 22.48 -9.67
CA GLN A 149 19.80 23.86 -10.16
C GLN A 149 20.71 24.82 -9.37
N PHE A 150 20.86 24.60 -8.05
CA PHE A 150 21.55 25.58 -7.18
C PHE A 150 22.89 25.09 -6.65
N ILE A 151 23.19 23.79 -6.73
CA ILE A 151 24.44 23.23 -6.22
C ILE A 151 25.39 23.00 -7.39
N PRO A 152 26.66 23.45 -7.25
CA PRO A 152 27.68 23.17 -8.29
C PRO A 152 27.89 21.68 -8.50
N THR A 153 27.99 21.28 -9.77
CA THR A 153 28.20 19.88 -10.15
C THR A 153 29.51 19.32 -9.60
N GLY A 154 29.54 18.01 -9.33
CA GLY A 154 30.69 17.31 -8.82
C GLY A 154 30.71 17.14 -7.30
N ALA A 155 31.77 17.56 -6.62
CA ALA A 155 31.95 17.27 -5.19
C ALA A 155 30.85 17.84 -4.28
N TRP A 156 30.36 19.04 -4.56
CA TRP A 156 29.29 19.66 -3.77
C TRP A 156 27.94 18.95 -3.94
N GLU A 157 27.61 18.56 -5.16
CA GLU A 157 26.44 17.76 -5.48
C GLU A 157 26.47 16.41 -4.74
N VAL A 158 27.60 15.71 -4.79
CA VAL A 158 27.78 14.44 -4.06
C VAL A 158 27.71 14.66 -2.55
N ALA A 159 28.28 15.77 -2.03
CA ALA A 159 28.16 16.08 -0.62
C ALA A 159 26.69 16.24 -0.16
N MET A 160 25.84 16.87 -0.98
CA MET A 160 24.41 17.00 -0.70
C MET A 160 23.67 15.67 -0.79
N LEU A 161 24.01 14.80 -1.77
CA LEU A 161 23.46 13.45 -1.87
C LEU A 161 23.87 12.59 -0.66
N CYS A 162 25.13 12.67 -0.24
CA CYS A 162 25.63 11.99 0.96
C CYS A 162 24.93 12.49 2.22
N ALA A 163 24.71 13.82 2.36
CA ALA A 163 23.97 14.38 3.47
C ALA A 163 22.51 13.87 3.49
N GLY A 164 21.86 13.79 2.32
CA GLY A 164 20.52 13.22 2.18
C GLY A 164 20.46 11.74 2.56
N ALA A 165 21.44 10.95 2.09
CA ALA A 165 21.57 9.54 2.46
C ALA A 165 21.83 9.35 3.96
N ALA A 166 22.67 10.17 4.56
CA ALA A 166 22.94 10.16 6.01
C ALA A 166 21.69 10.52 6.82
N ALA A 167 20.94 11.54 6.40
CA ALA A 167 19.68 11.93 7.04
C ALA A 167 18.63 10.81 6.91
N LEU A 168 18.52 10.15 5.74
CA LEU A 168 17.68 8.98 5.55
C LEU A 168 18.06 7.87 6.54
N GLY A 169 19.35 7.50 6.60
CA GLY A 169 19.83 6.45 7.50
C GLY A 169 19.55 6.76 8.97
N ALA A 170 19.72 8.02 9.39
CA ALA A 170 19.37 8.45 10.74
C ALA A 170 17.88 8.28 11.05
N LEU A 171 16.98 8.68 10.14
CA LEU A 171 15.54 8.48 10.29
C LEU A 171 15.17 6.99 10.36
N LEU A 172 15.75 6.16 9.50
CA LEU A 172 15.52 4.71 9.51
C LEU A 172 15.99 4.07 10.82
N PHE A 173 17.11 4.52 11.38
CA PHE A 173 17.62 4.05 12.66
C PHE A 173 16.65 4.39 13.81
N PHE A 174 16.23 5.65 13.93
CA PHE A 174 15.31 6.07 15.00
C PHE A 174 13.94 5.41 14.92
N THR A 175 13.38 5.24 13.73
CA THR A 175 12.08 4.57 13.55
C THR A 175 12.12 3.07 13.92
N ARG A 176 13.29 2.41 13.84
CA ARG A 176 13.48 1.02 14.31
C ARG A 176 13.52 0.90 15.82
N ASP A 177 14.23 1.80 16.50
CA ASP A 177 14.36 1.78 17.95
C ASP A 177 12.99 1.93 18.62
N ASP A 178 12.15 2.83 18.13
CA ASP A 178 10.78 3.00 18.63
C ASP A 178 9.93 1.71 18.41
N ALA A 179 10.09 1.02 17.30
CA ALA A 179 9.37 -0.22 17.00
C ALA A 179 9.81 -1.40 17.89
N ASN A 180 11.08 -1.45 18.26
CA ASN A 180 11.61 -2.46 19.18
C ASN A 180 11.18 -2.18 20.62
N ALA A 181 11.14 -0.93 21.04
CA ALA A 181 10.66 -0.52 22.36
C ALA A 181 9.17 -0.88 22.58
N GLU A 182 8.34 -0.70 21.55
CA GLU A 182 6.91 -1.10 21.57
C GLU A 182 6.73 -2.61 21.73
N ARG A 183 7.48 -3.43 20.99
CA ARG A 183 7.42 -4.90 21.10
C ARG A 183 7.85 -5.39 22.48
N HIS A 184 8.83 -4.76 23.10
CA HIS A 184 9.25 -5.09 24.46
C HIS A 184 8.20 -4.67 25.50
N GLY A 185 7.52 -3.54 25.32
CA GLY A 185 6.41 -3.10 26.16
C GLY A 185 5.18 -4.01 26.07
N GLU A 186 4.78 -4.45 24.88
CA GLU A 186 3.65 -5.39 24.67
C GLU A 186 3.95 -6.77 25.28
N ASN A 187 5.17 -7.28 25.12
CA ASN A 187 5.56 -8.58 25.71
C ASN A 187 5.65 -8.51 27.24
N ALA A 188 5.94 -7.36 27.83
CA ALA A 188 5.92 -7.17 29.28
C ALA A 188 4.48 -7.13 29.83
N CYS A 189 3.54 -6.47 29.13
CA CYS A 189 2.13 -6.42 29.51
C CYS A 189 1.40 -7.77 29.33
N THR A 190 1.77 -8.57 28.31
CA THR A 190 1.18 -9.90 28.08
C THR A 190 1.67 -10.93 29.09
N SER A 191 2.84 -10.76 29.69
CA SER A 191 3.38 -11.65 30.74
C SER A 191 2.64 -11.51 32.08
N GLU A 192 2.02 -10.35 32.37
CA GLU A 192 1.25 -10.14 33.61
C GLU A 192 -0.21 -10.63 33.53
N ASN A 193 -0.78 -10.82 32.32
CA ASN A 193 -2.18 -11.21 32.12
C ASN A 193 -2.38 -12.63 31.56
N ALA A 194 -1.48 -13.57 31.83
CA ALA A 194 -1.50 -14.94 31.30
C ALA A 194 -2.61 -15.87 31.90
N ASN A 195 -3.67 -15.32 32.51
CA ASN A 195 -4.75 -16.13 33.12
C ASN A 195 -6.16 -15.84 32.59
N THR A 196 -6.31 -15.18 31.43
CA THR A 196 -7.63 -15.09 30.79
C THR A 196 -7.52 -15.60 29.36
N THR A 197 -7.91 -16.88 29.21
CA THR A 197 -8.14 -17.54 27.93
C THR A 197 -9.27 -16.86 27.18
N THR A 198 -8.94 -15.93 26.33
CA THR A 198 -9.79 -15.54 25.20
C THR A 198 -8.89 -15.51 23.96
N SER A 199 -8.97 -16.59 23.18
CA SER A 199 -8.37 -16.66 21.86
C SER A 199 -8.97 -15.55 21.00
N PRO A 200 -8.17 -14.61 20.48
CA PRO A 200 -8.68 -13.72 19.44
C PRO A 200 -8.77 -14.56 18.17
N SER A 201 -9.97 -14.90 17.76
CA SER A 201 -10.27 -15.38 16.41
C SER A 201 -10.16 -14.21 15.44
N THR A 202 -8.96 -13.69 15.25
CA THR A 202 -8.62 -12.87 14.11
C THR A 202 -8.38 -13.83 12.95
N THR A 203 -9.42 -14.16 12.21
CA THR A 203 -9.30 -14.56 10.81
C THR A 203 -8.68 -13.35 10.10
N GLU A 204 -7.35 -13.29 10.10
CA GLU A 204 -6.61 -12.33 9.28
C GLU A 204 -7.11 -12.47 7.84
N ASN A 205 -7.73 -11.43 7.34
CA ASN A 205 -8.18 -11.29 5.96
C ASN A 205 -6.94 -11.13 5.06
N VAL A 206 -6.15 -12.21 4.94
CA VAL A 206 -4.97 -12.27 4.07
C VAL A 206 -5.46 -12.11 2.64
N GLN A 207 -5.01 -11.05 1.98
CA GLN A 207 -5.36 -10.82 0.58
C GLN A 207 -4.87 -11.99 -0.28
N PRO A 208 -5.69 -12.46 -1.25
CA PRO A 208 -5.29 -13.54 -2.12
C PRO A 208 -4.07 -13.11 -2.95
N LEU A 209 -3.02 -13.93 -2.93
CA LEU A 209 -1.76 -13.72 -3.66
C LEU A 209 -2.00 -13.40 -5.14
N ASN A 210 -3.03 -13.99 -5.74
CA ASN A 210 -3.40 -13.75 -7.13
C ASN A 210 -3.69 -12.27 -7.42
N ARG A 211 -4.40 -11.57 -6.52
CA ARG A 211 -4.69 -10.14 -6.68
C ARG A 211 -3.43 -9.29 -6.58
N ALA A 212 -2.51 -9.65 -5.69
CA ALA A 212 -1.23 -8.98 -5.56
C ALA A 212 -0.35 -9.16 -6.81
N LEU A 213 -0.33 -10.36 -7.40
CA LEU A 213 0.38 -10.63 -8.65
C LEU A 213 -0.21 -9.85 -9.84
N TRP A 214 -1.54 -9.73 -9.93
CA TRP A 214 -2.17 -8.86 -10.94
C TRP A 214 -1.79 -7.39 -10.76
N SER A 215 -1.60 -6.93 -9.51
CA SER A 215 -1.12 -5.57 -9.23
C SER A 215 0.33 -5.38 -9.68
N VAL A 216 1.21 -6.37 -9.48
CA VAL A 216 2.60 -6.34 -10.01
C VAL A 216 2.58 -6.32 -11.54
N ALA A 217 1.79 -7.18 -12.18
CA ALA A 217 1.66 -7.21 -13.63
C ALA A 217 1.15 -5.87 -14.19
N LEU A 218 0.18 -5.26 -13.52
CA LEU A 218 -0.33 -3.94 -13.90
C LEU A 218 0.78 -2.87 -13.86
N VAL A 219 1.56 -2.81 -12.77
CA VAL A 219 2.66 -1.84 -12.66
C VAL A 219 3.70 -2.09 -13.76
N ALA A 220 4.02 -3.34 -14.04
CA ALA A 220 4.94 -3.70 -15.11
C ALA A 220 4.44 -3.22 -16.49
N ILE A 221 3.17 -3.46 -16.81
CA ILE A 221 2.57 -3.03 -18.09
C ILE A 221 2.52 -1.51 -18.20
N LEU A 222 2.14 -0.81 -17.12
CA LEU A 222 2.15 0.65 -17.09
C LEU A 222 3.57 1.22 -17.23
N ALA A 223 4.58 0.61 -16.59
CA ALA A 223 5.97 0.98 -16.75
C ALA A 223 6.44 0.85 -18.20
N CYS A 224 6.03 -0.21 -18.92
CA CYS A 224 6.30 -0.35 -20.34
C CYS A 224 5.69 0.78 -21.17
N LEU A 225 4.43 1.15 -20.86
CA LEU A 225 3.75 2.23 -21.56
C LEU A 225 4.44 3.58 -21.33
N PHE A 226 4.79 3.89 -20.08
CA PHE A 226 5.50 5.12 -19.76
C PHE A 226 6.91 5.17 -20.33
N SER A 227 7.63 4.04 -20.38
CA SER A 227 8.93 3.94 -21.04
C SER A 227 8.85 4.22 -22.55
N THR A 228 7.74 3.83 -23.21
CA THR A 228 7.51 4.17 -24.63
C THR A 228 7.35 5.67 -24.82
N LEU A 229 6.59 6.33 -23.93
CA LEU A 229 6.41 7.80 -24.00
C LEU A 229 7.71 8.55 -23.69
N ASP A 230 8.50 8.04 -22.73
CA ASP A 230 9.83 8.56 -22.42
C ASP A 230 10.77 8.46 -23.63
N GLY A 231 10.80 7.32 -24.31
CA GLY A 231 11.57 7.12 -25.53
C GLY A 231 11.24 8.10 -26.64
N VAL A 232 9.96 8.40 -26.84
CA VAL A 232 9.50 9.41 -27.83
C VAL A 232 9.97 10.82 -27.44
N THR A 233 9.90 11.17 -26.15
CA THR A 233 10.34 12.51 -25.69
C THR A 233 11.86 12.66 -25.75
N THR A 234 12.61 11.62 -25.34
CA THR A 234 14.07 11.61 -25.39
C THR A 234 14.61 11.69 -26.83
N LEU A 235 13.97 10.97 -27.76
CA LEU A 235 14.34 11.07 -29.19
C LEU A 235 14.09 12.48 -29.74
N SER A 236 13.00 13.12 -29.35
CA SER A 236 12.65 14.47 -29.76
C SER A 236 13.63 15.52 -29.21
N ASP A 237 14.14 15.34 -28.00
CA ASP A 237 15.19 16.17 -27.40
C ASP A 237 16.54 15.96 -28.12
N ALA A 238 16.93 14.73 -28.37
CA ALA A 238 18.16 14.40 -29.11
C ALA A 238 18.16 14.95 -30.55
N GLN A 239 16.99 15.11 -31.16
CA GLN A 239 16.80 15.76 -32.47
C GLN A 239 16.80 17.30 -32.41
N GLY A 240 16.91 17.88 -31.20
CA GLY A 240 16.92 19.31 -30.97
C GLY A 240 15.53 19.99 -31.21
N SER A 241 14.47 19.19 -31.30
CA SER A 241 13.09 19.71 -31.48
C SER A 241 12.47 20.20 -30.16
N ILE A 242 13.03 19.84 -29.03
CA ILE A 242 12.67 20.31 -27.69
C ILE A 242 13.93 20.49 -26.87
N ALA A 243 14.08 21.62 -26.15
CA ALA A 243 15.05 21.73 -25.08
C ALA A 243 14.39 21.22 -23.78
N VAL A 244 14.77 20.03 -23.33
CA VAL A 244 14.31 19.48 -22.05
C VAL A 244 15.19 20.04 -20.94
N ASP A 245 14.95 21.28 -20.55
CA ASP A 245 15.54 21.86 -19.35
C ASP A 245 14.98 21.18 -18.08
N GLU A 246 15.47 21.52 -16.91
CA GLU A 246 15.04 20.92 -15.63
C GLU A 246 13.62 21.28 -15.18
N TRP A 247 12.98 22.30 -15.81
CA TRP A 247 11.62 22.75 -15.47
C TRP A 247 10.54 21.65 -15.52
N PRO A 248 10.60 20.62 -16.40
CA PRO A 248 9.60 19.56 -16.40
C PRO A 248 9.53 18.77 -15.08
N ARG A 249 10.59 18.76 -14.29
CA ARG A 249 10.59 18.15 -12.95
C ARG A 249 9.64 18.83 -11.97
N LEU A 250 9.35 20.13 -12.17
CA LEU A 250 8.34 20.83 -11.39
C LEU A 250 6.93 20.29 -11.68
N PHE A 251 6.66 19.91 -12.93
CA PHE A 251 5.39 19.23 -13.28
C PHE A 251 5.30 17.85 -12.65
N LEU A 252 6.39 17.12 -12.59
CA LEU A 252 6.46 15.83 -11.95
C LEU A 252 6.15 15.93 -10.44
N ALA A 253 6.71 16.91 -9.75
CA ALA A 253 6.41 17.18 -8.34
C ALA A 253 4.95 17.61 -8.15
N ALA A 254 4.47 18.56 -8.95
CA ALA A 254 3.10 19.04 -8.89
C ALA A 254 2.08 17.94 -9.17
N SER A 255 2.32 17.11 -10.18
CA SER A 255 1.44 15.98 -10.51
C SER A 255 1.41 14.92 -9.43
N GLY A 256 2.53 14.65 -8.75
CA GLY A 256 2.57 13.75 -7.59
C GLY A 256 1.70 14.25 -6.43
N LEU A 257 1.75 15.56 -6.12
CA LEU A 257 0.87 16.19 -5.13
C LEU A 257 -0.60 16.08 -5.52
N VAL A 258 -0.93 16.43 -6.76
CA VAL A 258 -2.31 16.36 -7.28
C VAL A 258 -2.80 14.90 -7.23
N ALA A 259 -1.98 13.96 -7.66
CA ALA A 259 -2.30 12.54 -7.61
C ALA A 259 -2.62 12.08 -6.18
N GLY A 260 -1.80 12.47 -5.20
CA GLY A 260 -2.02 12.15 -3.79
C GLY A 260 -3.38 12.66 -3.28
N ILE A 261 -3.74 13.90 -3.62
CA ILE A 261 -5.03 14.50 -3.25
C ILE A 261 -6.19 13.76 -3.93
N VAL A 262 -6.09 13.54 -5.23
CA VAL A 262 -7.17 12.92 -6.03
C VAL A 262 -7.37 11.46 -5.65
N PHE A 263 -6.30 10.73 -5.38
CA PHE A 263 -6.40 9.31 -5.00
C PHE A 263 -7.05 9.12 -3.63
N ASP A 264 -6.86 10.01 -2.68
CA ASP A 264 -7.48 9.90 -1.35
C ASP A 264 -8.97 10.31 -1.32
N ILE A 265 -9.53 10.80 -2.44
CA ILE A 265 -10.97 11.09 -2.53
C ILE A 265 -11.75 9.80 -2.21
N ARG A 266 -12.65 9.91 -1.23
CA ARG A 266 -13.47 8.79 -0.74
C ARG A 266 -12.64 7.53 -0.43
N GLU A 267 -11.58 7.69 0.34
CA GLU A 267 -10.74 6.58 0.81
C GLU A 267 -10.16 5.73 -0.33
N ARG A 268 -9.64 6.38 -1.36
CA ARG A 268 -9.00 5.74 -2.53
C ARG A 268 -9.95 4.92 -3.42
N ARG A 269 -11.26 5.09 -3.24
CA ARG A 269 -12.28 4.35 -3.99
C ARG A 269 -12.13 4.50 -5.50
N TYR A 270 -11.70 5.67 -5.97
CA TYR A 270 -11.59 5.99 -7.39
C TYR A 270 -10.16 5.92 -7.94
N MET A 271 -9.18 5.53 -7.13
CA MET A 271 -7.77 5.53 -7.51
C MET A 271 -7.51 4.74 -8.81
N GLY A 272 -8.13 3.56 -8.97
CA GLY A 272 -8.01 2.74 -10.18
C GLY A 272 -8.61 3.43 -11.42
N PHE A 273 -9.78 4.04 -11.30
CA PHE A 273 -10.42 4.77 -12.41
C PHE A 273 -9.61 5.99 -12.84
N VAL A 274 -9.08 6.75 -11.89
CA VAL A 274 -8.24 7.92 -12.18
C VAL A 274 -6.98 7.48 -12.91
N MET A 275 -6.29 6.43 -12.40
CA MET A 275 -5.09 5.92 -13.06
C MET A 275 -5.37 5.35 -14.45
N PHE A 276 -6.52 4.70 -14.64
CA PHE A 276 -6.95 4.25 -15.96
C PHE A 276 -7.16 5.44 -16.91
N GLY A 277 -7.75 6.53 -16.44
CA GLY A 277 -7.90 7.78 -17.22
C GLY A 277 -6.54 8.40 -17.57
N VAL A 278 -5.58 8.42 -16.65
CA VAL A 278 -4.21 8.89 -16.91
C VAL A 278 -3.50 8.02 -17.95
N MET A 279 -3.68 6.71 -17.89
CA MET A 279 -3.16 5.78 -18.90
C MET A 279 -3.74 6.07 -20.28
N LEU A 280 -5.06 6.30 -20.39
CA LEU A 280 -5.70 6.68 -21.66
C LEU A 280 -5.14 7.99 -22.21
N LEU A 281 -4.97 8.99 -21.33
CA LEU A 281 -4.38 10.28 -21.72
C LEU A 281 -2.95 10.10 -22.28
N SER A 282 -2.14 9.22 -21.65
CA SER A 282 -0.79 8.92 -22.10
C SER A 282 -0.78 8.27 -23.49
N ILE A 283 -1.68 7.31 -23.74
CA ILE A 283 -1.79 6.64 -25.03
C ILE A 283 -2.24 7.62 -26.12
N ILE A 284 -3.26 8.44 -25.84
CA ILE A 284 -3.74 9.48 -26.78
C ILE A 284 -2.61 10.44 -27.10
N SER A 285 -1.78 10.81 -26.10
CA SER A 285 -0.63 11.70 -26.31
C SER A 285 0.43 11.06 -27.20
N ILE A 286 0.77 9.78 -27.00
CA ILE A 286 1.71 9.06 -27.88
C ILE A 286 1.19 9.10 -29.31
N LEU A 287 -0.06 8.71 -29.53
CA LEU A 287 -0.65 8.66 -30.86
C LEU A 287 -0.74 10.05 -31.51
N ALA A 288 -1.00 11.09 -30.74
CA ALA A 288 -1.05 12.47 -31.24
C ALA A 288 0.34 12.98 -31.68
N VAL A 289 1.38 12.72 -30.88
CA VAL A 289 2.77 13.11 -31.24
C VAL A 289 3.23 12.34 -32.47
N GLU A 290 2.97 11.06 -32.56
CA GLU A 290 3.28 10.24 -33.73
C GLU A 290 2.48 10.67 -34.99
N ALA A 291 1.29 11.24 -34.82
CA ALA A 291 0.49 11.83 -35.90
C ALA A 291 0.93 13.26 -36.30
N GLY A 292 2.00 13.80 -35.72
CA GLY A 292 2.58 15.09 -36.03
C GLY A 292 2.16 16.25 -35.11
N ALA A 293 1.56 15.97 -33.94
CA ALA A 293 1.37 16.97 -32.91
C ALA A 293 2.71 17.42 -32.31
N SER A 294 2.72 18.58 -31.65
CA SER A 294 3.94 19.11 -31.02
C SER A 294 4.49 18.13 -29.97
N PRO A 295 5.77 17.77 -30.02
CA PRO A 295 6.41 16.91 -29.01
C PRO A 295 6.36 17.48 -27.59
N VAL A 296 6.20 18.80 -27.43
CA VAL A 296 6.00 19.47 -26.12
C VAL A 296 4.75 18.94 -25.40
N ILE A 297 3.69 18.60 -26.16
CA ILE A 297 2.47 18.00 -25.59
C ILE A 297 2.81 16.62 -24.98
N GLY A 298 3.58 15.81 -25.71
CA GLY A 298 4.05 14.52 -25.23
C GLY A 298 4.85 14.66 -23.94
N LEU A 299 5.78 15.62 -23.89
CA LEU A 299 6.59 15.90 -22.71
C LEU A 299 5.75 16.29 -21.48
N ILE A 300 4.81 17.23 -21.64
CA ILE A 300 3.93 17.66 -20.53
C ILE A 300 3.11 16.47 -20.02
N VAL A 301 2.51 15.68 -20.92
CA VAL A 301 1.70 14.53 -20.54
C VAL A 301 2.57 13.45 -19.88
N PHE A 302 3.79 13.23 -20.37
CA PHE A 302 4.74 12.29 -19.75
C PHE A 302 5.02 12.64 -18.29
N PHE A 303 5.46 13.87 -18.01
CA PHE A 303 5.78 14.28 -16.64
C PHE A 303 4.55 14.31 -15.73
N PHE A 304 3.41 14.76 -16.25
CA PHE A 304 2.14 14.73 -15.51
C PHE A 304 1.73 13.29 -15.18
N SER A 305 1.75 12.41 -16.16
CA SER A 305 1.36 11.00 -15.99
C SER A 305 2.33 10.24 -15.09
N SER A 306 3.63 10.54 -15.17
CA SER A 306 4.66 9.88 -14.35
C SER A 306 4.47 10.16 -12.87
N GLY A 307 4.12 11.37 -12.45
CA GLY A 307 3.82 11.68 -11.04
C GLY A 307 2.58 10.92 -10.53
N PHE A 308 1.53 10.82 -11.36
CA PHE A 308 0.37 9.97 -11.04
C PHE A 308 0.75 8.50 -10.94
N PHE A 309 1.55 8.00 -11.86
CA PHE A 309 1.97 6.60 -11.89
C PHE A 309 2.79 6.22 -10.66
N VAL A 310 3.80 7.02 -10.29
CA VAL A 310 4.63 6.75 -9.11
C VAL A 310 3.81 6.80 -7.82
N THR A 311 2.95 7.80 -7.68
CA THR A 311 2.06 7.91 -6.52
C THR A 311 1.07 6.75 -6.46
N PHE A 312 0.53 6.32 -7.61
CA PHE A 312 -0.39 5.18 -7.73
C PHE A 312 0.24 3.89 -7.25
N PHE A 313 1.36 3.45 -7.85
CA PHE A 313 1.92 2.16 -7.51
C PHE A 313 2.47 2.14 -6.08
N THR A 314 3.06 3.24 -5.62
CA THR A 314 3.54 3.35 -4.24
C THR A 314 2.36 3.23 -3.27
N THR A 315 1.31 4.03 -3.43
CA THR A 315 0.12 3.98 -2.55
C THR A 315 -0.54 2.59 -2.57
N MET A 316 -0.68 1.98 -3.75
CA MET A 316 -1.31 0.67 -3.91
C MET A 316 -0.57 -0.41 -3.11
N PHE A 317 0.77 -0.46 -3.21
CA PHE A 317 1.54 -1.48 -2.51
C PHE A 317 1.72 -1.18 -1.02
N LEU A 318 1.78 0.09 -0.60
CA LEU A 318 1.73 0.47 0.81
C LEU A 318 0.40 0.05 1.48
N GLN A 319 -0.72 0.20 0.77
CA GLN A 319 -2.03 -0.25 1.25
C GLN A 319 -2.17 -1.79 1.28
N LEU A 320 -1.50 -2.48 0.37
CA LEU A 320 -1.55 -3.94 0.24
C LEU A 320 -0.64 -4.63 1.28
N ALA A 321 0.52 -4.07 1.57
CA ALA A 321 1.59 -4.68 2.35
C ALA A 321 1.14 -5.22 3.73
N PRO A 322 0.39 -4.48 4.57
CA PRO A 322 -0.03 -4.99 5.89
C PRO A 322 -0.89 -6.25 5.83
N ARG A 323 -1.54 -6.50 4.68
CA ARG A 323 -2.45 -7.65 4.46
C ARG A 323 -1.76 -8.86 3.84
N MET A 324 -0.44 -8.81 3.66
CA MET A 324 0.35 -9.86 3.03
C MET A 324 1.17 -10.63 4.06
N ARG A 325 1.49 -11.91 3.78
CA ARG A 325 2.30 -12.75 4.67
C ARG A 325 3.72 -12.22 4.92
N THR A 326 4.24 -11.42 3.99
CA THR A 326 5.59 -10.81 4.07
C THR A 326 5.48 -9.31 3.78
N PRO A 327 4.94 -8.52 4.73
CA PRO A 327 4.63 -7.11 4.49
C PRO A 327 5.85 -6.28 4.05
N GLN A 328 7.03 -6.57 4.61
CA GLN A 328 8.30 -5.90 4.28
C GLN A 328 8.67 -6.03 2.80
N LEU A 329 8.36 -7.19 2.19
CA LEU A 329 8.59 -7.42 0.77
C LEU A 329 7.60 -6.60 -0.09
N TRP A 330 6.33 -6.60 0.31
CA TRP A 330 5.26 -6.02 -0.50
C TRP A 330 5.22 -4.50 -0.44
N ALA A 331 5.71 -3.87 0.63
CA ALA A 331 5.72 -2.41 0.74
C ALA A 331 6.53 -1.72 -0.37
N GLY A 332 7.71 -2.26 -0.70
CA GLY A 332 8.58 -1.74 -1.76
C GLY A 332 8.32 -2.34 -3.16
N MET A 333 7.37 -3.30 -3.28
CA MET A 333 7.18 -4.08 -4.52
C MET A 333 6.80 -3.21 -5.73
N GLY A 334 6.07 -2.12 -5.53
CA GLY A 334 5.72 -1.21 -6.61
C GLY A 334 6.95 -0.59 -7.27
N ARG A 335 7.89 -0.08 -6.48
CA ARG A 335 9.15 0.47 -6.98
C ARG A 335 10.04 -0.63 -7.59
N ALA A 336 10.12 -1.79 -6.94
CA ALA A 336 10.89 -2.92 -7.46
C ALA A 336 10.35 -3.37 -8.83
N ALA A 337 9.04 -3.53 -9.00
CA ALA A 337 8.43 -3.89 -10.27
C ALA A 337 8.70 -2.84 -11.37
N ASN A 338 8.59 -1.54 -11.04
CA ASN A 338 8.93 -0.47 -11.97
C ASN A 338 10.41 -0.56 -12.42
N ASN A 339 11.34 -0.76 -11.48
CA ASN A 339 12.77 -0.82 -11.78
C ASN A 339 13.15 -2.10 -12.55
N VAL A 340 12.47 -3.24 -12.31
CA VAL A 340 12.62 -4.45 -13.17
C VAL A 340 12.26 -4.13 -14.61
N CYS A 341 11.16 -3.40 -14.82
CA CYS A 341 10.74 -3.03 -16.17
C CYS A 341 11.73 -2.07 -16.83
N ALA A 342 12.20 -1.07 -16.09
CA ALA A 342 13.25 -0.17 -16.60
C ALA A 342 14.50 -0.96 -16.98
N PHE A 343 14.93 -1.95 -16.19
CA PHE A 343 16.04 -2.83 -16.49
C PHE A 343 15.82 -3.68 -17.76
N THR A 344 14.62 -4.26 -17.92
CA THR A 344 14.38 -5.25 -18.99
C THR A 344 13.94 -4.63 -20.31
N ILE A 345 13.31 -3.45 -20.28
CA ILE A 345 12.58 -2.90 -21.43
C ILE A 345 13.27 -1.68 -22.07
N SER A 346 14.29 -1.09 -21.43
CA SER A 346 14.99 0.09 -21.94
C SER A 346 15.48 -0.09 -23.40
N GLY A 347 16.12 -1.21 -23.72
CA GLY A 347 16.55 -1.52 -25.08
C GLY A 347 15.40 -1.80 -26.05
N ALA A 348 14.33 -2.46 -25.59
CA ALA A 348 13.17 -2.77 -26.41
C ALA A 348 12.34 -1.51 -26.72
N SER A 349 12.22 -0.58 -25.78
CA SER A 349 11.55 0.71 -26.01
C SER A 349 12.27 1.54 -27.10
N LEU A 350 13.59 1.61 -27.04
CA LEU A 350 14.40 2.28 -28.06
C LEU A 350 14.25 1.62 -29.44
N ALA A 351 14.30 0.29 -29.50
CA ALA A 351 14.10 -0.44 -30.75
C ALA A 351 12.67 -0.23 -31.33
N LEU A 352 11.66 -0.11 -30.46
CA LEU A 352 10.28 0.13 -30.85
C LEU A 352 10.09 1.52 -31.49
N THR A 353 10.67 2.57 -30.92
CA THR A 353 10.64 3.91 -31.50
C THR A 353 11.37 3.97 -32.84
N GLN A 354 12.49 3.27 -33.02
CA GLN A 354 13.21 3.14 -34.28
C GLN A 354 12.43 2.32 -35.34
N ALA A 355 11.55 1.41 -34.94
CA ALA A 355 10.73 0.62 -35.87
C ALA A 355 9.59 1.44 -36.53
N GLY A 356 9.36 2.65 -36.07
CA GLY A 356 8.43 3.64 -36.66
C GLY A 356 7.03 3.63 -36.08
N VAL A 357 6.22 4.61 -36.53
CA VAL A 357 4.89 4.96 -36.01
C VAL A 357 3.95 3.78 -35.87
N VAL A 358 3.88 2.93 -36.89
CA VAL A 358 2.94 1.78 -36.89
C VAL A 358 3.28 0.78 -35.77
N ALA A 359 4.57 0.55 -35.53
CA ALA A 359 5.02 -0.37 -34.47
C ALA A 359 4.67 0.20 -33.07
N VAL A 360 4.89 1.49 -32.85
CA VAL A 360 4.51 2.19 -31.61
C VAL A 360 3.00 2.15 -31.38
N MET A 361 2.20 2.38 -32.43
CA MET A 361 0.74 2.31 -32.34
C MET A 361 0.25 0.90 -31.96
N ILE A 362 0.75 -0.13 -32.63
CA ILE A 362 0.38 -1.52 -32.32
C ILE A 362 0.77 -1.88 -30.89
N ALA A 363 2.00 -1.55 -30.47
CA ALA A 363 2.48 -1.82 -29.11
C ALA A 363 1.63 -1.09 -28.07
N SER A 364 1.26 0.18 -28.30
CA SER A 364 0.41 0.95 -27.40
C SER A 364 -0.98 0.35 -27.25
N ILE A 365 -1.58 -0.16 -28.34
CA ILE A 365 -2.88 -0.85 -28.31
C ILE A 365 -2.77 -2.16 -27.52
N VAL A 366 -1.73 -2.97 -27.77
CA VAL A 366 -1.51 -4.23 -27.05
C VAL A 366 -1.32 -3.97 -25.55
N LEU A 367 -0.46 -2.99 -25.19
CA LEU A 367 -0.24 -2.60 -23.80
C LEU A 367 -1.52 -2.10 -23.13
N PHE A 368 -2.35 -1.35 -23.84
CA PHE A 368 -3.66 -0.91 -23.37
C PHE A 368 -4.58 -2.09 -23.04
N MET A 369 -4.68 -3.07 -23.92
CA MET A 369 -5.50 -4.26 -23.70
C MET A 369 -5.00 -5.09 -22.52
N LEU A 370 -3.67 -5.27 -22.42
CA LEU A 370 -3.06 -5.96 -21.29
C LEU A 370 -3.27 -5.21 -19.97
N ALA A 371 -3.07 -3.89 -19.95
CA ALA A 371 -3.31 -3.07 -18.78
C ALA A 371 -4.77 -3.11 -18.35
N SER A 372 -5.72 -3.01 -19.28
CA SER A 372 -7.15 -3.10 -18.99
C SER A 372 -7.50 -4.45 -18.34
N THR A 373 -6.95 -5.55 -18.85
CA THR A 373 -7.10 -6.87 -18.24
C THR A 373 -6.49 -6.92 -16.83
N ALA A 374 -5.31 -6.31 -16.63
CA ALA A 374 -4.65 -6.27 -15.33
C ALA A 374 -5.42 -5.39 -14.32
N PHE A 375 -6.04 -4.27 -14.74
CA PHE A 375 -6.93 -3.47 -13.88
C PHE A 375 -8.12 -4.30 -13.38
N ILE A 376 -8.73 -5.13 -14.25
CA ILE A 376 -9.81 -6.04 -13.88
C ILE A 376 -9.31 -7.12 -12.92
N GLY A 377 -8.18 -7.76 -13.23
CA GLY A 377 -7.57 -8.81 -12.41
C GLY A 377 -7.15 -8.32 -11.01
N ALA A 378 -6.59 -7.13 -10.93
CA ALA A 378 -6.27 -6.46 -9.66
C ALA A 378 -7.53 -5.99 -8.89
N GLY A 379 -8.71 -6.04 -9.52
CA GLY A 379 -9.98 -5.64 -8.91
C GLY A 379 -10.12 -4.13 -8.71
N LEU A 380 -9.38 -3.32 -9.45
CA LEU A 380 -9.33 -1.86 -9.30
C LEU A 380 -10.56 -1.14 -9.84
N PHE A 381 -11.39 -1.81 -10.65
CA PHE A 381 -12.70 -1.32 -11.07
C PHE A 381 -13.83 -1.68 -10.09
N ARG A 382 -13.57 -2.53 -9.10
CA ARG A 382 -14.53 -2.81 -8.04
C ARG A 382 -14.46 -1.68 -7.03
N LEU A 383 -15.54 -0.92 -6.94
CA LEU A 383 -15.64 0.13 -5.92
C LEU A 383 -15.68 -0.54 -4.54
N PRO A 384 -14.71 -0.30 -3.65
CA PRO A 384 -14.79 -0.83 -2.30
C PRO A 384 -16.03 -0.24 -1.60
N PRO A 385 -16.69 -1.00 -0.70
CA PRO A 385 -17.83 -0.50 0.04
C PRO A 385 -17.43 0.74 0.87
N THR A 386 -18.31 1.72 0.94
CA THR A 386 -18.13 2.89 1.82
C THR A 386 -18.16 2.46 3.29
N ALA A 387 -17.64 3.31 4.19
CA ALA A 387 -17.71 3.05 5.64
C ALA A 387 -19.16 2.75 6.08
N ARG A 388 -20.13 3.50 5.56
CA ARG A 388 -21.55 3.29 5.83
C ARG A 388 -22.08 1.95 5.29
N GLU A 389 -21.64 1.54 4.08
CA GLU A 389 -22.03 0.24 3.50
C GLU A 389 -21.42 -0.92 4.30
N ARG A 390 -20.18 -0.77 4.83
CA ARG A 390 -19.57 -1.75 5.74
C ARG A 390 -20.34 -1.86 7.05
N GLU A 391 -20.66 -0.73 7.66
CA GLU A 391 -21.42 -0.66 8.90
C GLU A 391 -22.81 -1.31 8.77
N VAL A 392 -23.51 -1.06 7.65
CA VAL A 392 -24.78 -1.72 7.34
C VAL A 392 -24.61 -3.22 7.12
N THR A 393 -23.54 -3.63 6.42
CA THR A 393 -23.27 -5.07 6.17
C THR A 393 -22.89 -5.79 7.46
N GLU A 394 -22.04 -5.16 8.30
CA GLU A 394 -21.66 -5.71 9.61
C GLU A 394 -22.84 -5.78 10.56
N ALA A 395 -23.70 -4.75 10.58
CA ALA A 395 -24.94 -4.77 11.35
C ALA A 395 -25.91 -5.85 10.84
N GLY A 396 -25.99 -6.05 9.53
CA GLY A 396 -26.76 -7.13 8.92
C GLY A 396 -26.25 -8.53 9.29
N LEU A 397 -24.94 -8.74 9.22
CA LEU A 397 -24.30 -10.00 9.62
C LEU A 397 -24.43 -10.25 11.13
N ALA A 398 -24.30 -9.21 11.94
CA ALA A 398 -24.51 -9.31 13.38
C ALA A 398 -25.96 -9.66 13.73
N ALA A 399 -26.93 -9.10 12.99
CA ALA A 399 -28.35 -9.44 13.15
C ALA A 399 -28.67 -10.87 12.69
N GLU A 400 -27.98 -11.35 11.63
CA GLU A 400 -28.15 -12.72 11.13
C GLU A 400 -27.45 -13.77 12.01
N SER A 401 -26.39 -13.39 12.73
CA SER A 401 -25.69 -14.22 13.70
C SER A 401 -26.25 -14.15 15.12
N ALA A 402 -27.20 -13.26 15.38
CA ALA A 402 -27.93 -13.23 16.65
C ALA A 402 -28.75 -14.51 16.82
N PRO A 403 -28.67 -15.19 17.98
CA PRO A 403 -29.44 -16.40 18.21
C PRO A 403 -30.91 -16.12 17.99
N SER A 404 -31.57 -17.02 17.28
CA SER A 404 -33.01 -16.87 17.02
C SER A 404 -33.80 -16.89 18.34
N ALA A 405 -35.00 -16.28 18.35
CA ALA A 405 -35.85 -16.31 19.53
C ALA A 405 -36.13 -17.75 19.99
N GLU A 406 -36.17 -18.71 19.06
CA GLU A 406 -36.37 -20.13 19.36
C GLU A 406 -35.15 -20.74 20.02
N GLU A 407 -33.91 -20.38 19.57
CA GLU A 407 -32.66 -20.83 20.19
C GLU A 407 -32.50 -20.27 21.60
N LEU A 408 -32.81 -18.99 21.83
CA LEU A 408 -32.80 -18.37 23.16
C LEU A 408 -33.80 -19.04 24.10
N GLN A 409 -35.00 -19.38 23.61
CA GLN A 409 -36.00 -20.11 24.38
C GLN A 409 -35.57 -21.53 24.69
N ALA A 410 -34.93 -22.21 23.72
CA ALA A 410 -34.42 -23.57 23.93
C ALA A 410 -33.28 -23.59 24.95
N GLU A 411 -32.38 -22.59 24.88
CA GLU A 411 -31.33 -22.41 25.87
C GLU A 411 -31.86 -22.14 27.27
N PHE A 412 -32.89 -21.27 27.39
CA PHE A 412 -33.55 -21.00 28.65
C PHE A 412 -34.15 -22.26 29.28
N ILE A 413 -34.88 -23.04 28.45
CA ILE A 413 -35.52 -24.29 28.91
C ILE A 413 -34.43 -25.29 29.39
N ALA A 414 -33.34 -25.41 28.67
CA ALA A 414 -32.23 -26.30 29.03
C ALA A 414 -31.49 -25.82 30.29
N ARG A 415 -31.26 -24.52 30.42
CA ARG A 415 -30.56 -23.89 31.54
C ARG A 415 -31.27 -24.11 32.87
N TYR A 416 -32.60 -23.97 32.89
CA TYR A 416 -33.40 -24.11 34.12
C TYR A 416 -33.99 -25.51 34.29
N GLY A 417 -33.72 -26.47 33.40
CA GLY A 417 -34.15 -27.84 33.46
C GLY A 417 -35.67 -27.99 33.56
N LEU A 418 -36.38 -27.25 32.70
CA LEU A 418 -37.84 -27.26 32.69
C LEU A 418 -38.37 -28.56 32.05
N THR A 419 -39.35 -29.17 32.69
CA THR A 419 -40.01 -30.36 32.14
C THR A 419 -40.90 -30.00 30.93
N PRO A 420 -41.26 -30.94 30.04
CA PRO A 420 -42.10 -30.66 28.88
C PRO A 420 -43.42 -29.96 29.24
N ARG A 421 -44.05 -30.32 30.34
CA ARG A 421 -45.27 -29.68 30.80
C ARG A 421 -45.06 -28.28 31.36
N GLU A 422 -43.95 -28.03 32.06
CA GLU A 422 -43.56 -26.69 32.50
C GLU A 422 -43.25 -25.79 31.30
N THR A 423 -42.63 -26.34 30.26
CA THR A 423 -42.37 -25.64 29.01
C THR A 423 -43.66 -25.23 28.29
N ASP A 424 -44.65 -26.15 28.20
CA ASP A 424 -45.94 -25.85 27.59
C ASP A 424 -46.65 -24.71 28.36
N VAL A 425 -46.67 -24.77 29.70
CA VAL A 425 -47.26 -23.72 30.54
C VAL A 425 -46.46 -22.42 30.41
N LEU A 426 -45.12 -22.43 30.39
CA LEU A 426 -44.30 -21.25 30.23
C LEU A 426 -44.56 -20.55 28.91
N ARG A 427 -44.60 -21.28 27.80
CA ARG A 427 -44.87 -20.71 26.46
C ARG A 427 -46.26 -20.08 26.40
N ALA A 428 -47.26 -20.79 26.92
CA ALA A 428 -48.66 -20.26 26.94
C ALA A 428 -48.78 -19.00 27.81
N VAL A 429 -48.03 -18.92 28.92
CA VAL A 429 -48.08 -17.77 29.84
C VAL A 429 -47.23 -16.62 29.35
N ALA A 430 -46.09 -16.88 28.70
CA ALA A 430 -45.18 -15.83 28.22
C ALA A 430 -45.69 -15.15 26.94
N CYS A 431 -46.37 -15.87 26.05
CA CYS A 431 -46.88 -15.35 24.78
C CYS A 431 -48.30 -14.75 24.86
N ASP A 432 -49.01 -14.89 25.98
CA ASP A 432 -50.44 -14.56 26.08
C ASP A 432 -50.76 -13.82 27.39
N GLU A 433 -51.37 -12.66 27.31
CA GLU A 433 -51.79 -11.86 28.47
C GLU A 433 -53.14 -12.30 29.07
N ARG A 434 -53.78 -13.32 28.51
CA ARG A 434 -55.09 -13.83 28.99
C ARG A 434 -55.03 -14.34 30.43
N PRO A 435 -56.20 -14.40 31.10
CA PRO A 435 -56.32 -14.97 32.43
C PRO A 435 -55.89 -16.44 32.47
N LEU A 436 -55.22 -16.84 33.56
CA LEU A 436 -54.73 -18.22 33.75
C LEU A 436 -55.79 -19.30 33.57
N LYS A 437 -57.09 -18.97 33.83
CA LYS A 437 -58.21 -19.89 33.64
C LYS A 437 -58.36 -20.27 32.14
N GLN A 438 -58.27 -19.30 31.24
CA GLN A 438 -58.38 -19.58 29.81
C GLN A 438 -57.17 -20.36 29.30
N ILE A 439 -55.97 -20.06 29.80
CA ILE A 439 -54.75 -20.83 29.48
C ILE A 439 -54.88 -22.29 29.97
N ALA A 440 -55.52 -22.49 31.13
CA ALA A 440 -55.75 -23.82 31.67
C ALA A 440 -56.72 -24.62 30.76
N ASP A 441 -57.83 -23.96 30.29
CA ASP A 441 -58.78 -24.56 29.39
C ASP A 441 -58.12 -24.94 28.04
N ASP A 442 -57.26 -24.09 27.48
CA ASP A 442 -56.53 -24.33 26.23
C ASP A 442 -55.51 -25.48 26.35
N LEU A 443 -54.83 -25.59 27.48
CA LEU A 443 -53.87 -26.67 27.75
C LEU A 443 -54.54 -27.98 28.21
N GLY A 444 -55.86 -27.98 28.37
CA GLY A 444 -56.62 -29.16 28.82
C GLY A 444 -56.30 -29.62 30.24
N ILE A 445 -55.91 -28.68 31.12
CA ILE A 445 -55.55 -28.98 32.52
C ILE A 445 -56.30 -28.06 33.49
N SER A 446 -56.40 -28.44 34.76
CA SER A 446 -57.09 -27.59 35.75
C SER A 446 -56.29 -26.32 36.07
N LEU A 447 -56.97 -25.22 36.40
CA LEU A 447 -56.35 -23.98 36.86
C LEU A 447 -55.34 -24.23 38.01
N ARG A 448 -55.67 -25.15 38.91
CA ARG A 448 -54.79 -25.53 40.02
C ARG A 448 -53.47 -26.17 39.55
N MET A 449 -53.54 -26.92 38.45
CA MET A 449 -52.31 -27.53 37.84
C MET A 449 -51.44 -26.46 37.16
N VAL A 450 -52.06 -25.49 36.44
CA VAL A 450 -51.31 -24.35 35.85
C VAL A 450 -50.61 -23.55 36.95
N GLN A 451 -51.30 -23.24 38.04
CA GLN A 451 -50.72 -22.53 39.19
C GLN A 451 -49.53 -23.29 39.79
N ARG A 452 -49.68 -24.61 39.95
CA ARG A 452 -48.60 -25.47 40.49
C ARG A 452 -47.38 -25.47 39.56
N HIS A 453 -47.58 -25.59 38.24
CA HIS A 453 -46.46 -25.55 37.30
C HIS A 453 -45.77 -24.16 37.29
N LEU A 454 -46.55 -23.07 37.39
CA LEU A 454 -45.99 -21.72 37.49
C LEU A 454 -45.17 -21.54 38.77
N THR A 455 -45.63 -22.05 39.92
CA THR A 455 -44.84 -22.01 41.16
C THR A 455 -43.51 -22.74 40.99
N ASN A 456 -43.51 -23.92 40.39
CA ASN A 456 -42.29 -24.66 40.14
C ASN A 456 -41.33 -23.95 39.17
N ILE A 457 -41.88 -23.30 38.15
CA ILE A 457 -41.12 -22.48 37.19
C ILE A 457 -40.49 -21.29 37.93
N TYR A 458 -41.26 -20.56 38.74
CA TYR A 458 -40.74 -19.45 39.54
C TYR A 458 -39.60 -19.86 40.48
N GLU A 459 -39.73 -21.01 41.14
CA GLU A 459 -38.70 -21.56 41.99
C GLU A 459 -37.42 -21.92 41.21
N LYS A 460 -37.58 -22.50 40.01
CA LYS A 460 -36.46 -22.90 39.17
C LYS A 460 -35.73 -21.70 38.53
N THR A 461 -36.48 -20.64 38.20
CA THR A 461 -35.95 -19.46 37.51
C THR A 461 -35.61 -18.30 38.45
N ASP A 462 -35.89 -18.48 39.76
CA ASP A 462 -35.73 -17.43 40.78
C ASP A 462 -36.53 -16.14 40.45
N THR A 463 -37.66 -16.29 39.76
CA THR A 463 -38.54 -15.18 39.42
C THR A 463 -39.77 -15.18 40.32
N GLN A 464 -40.37 -14.00 40.58
CA GLN A 464 -41.53 -13.87 41.46
C GLN A 464 -42.81 -13.39 40.76
N THR A 465 -42.66 -12.95 39.52
CA THR A 465 -43.78 -12.36 38.78
C THR A 465 -43.85 -12.87 37.35
N ARG A 466 -45.08 -12.91 36.80
CA ARG A 466 -45.30 -13.27 35.39
C ARG A 466 -44.52 -12.37 34.44
N THR A 467 -44.47 -11.09 34.70
CA THR A 467 -43.74 -10.10 33.87
C THR A 467 -42.21 -10.34 33.96
N GLY A 468 -41.67 -10.65 35.14
CA GLY A 468 -40.27 -10.97 35.33
C GLY A 468 -39.91 -12.24 34.57
N LEU A 469 -40.69 -13.30 34.68
CA LEU A 469 -40.51 -14.55 33.98
C LEU A 469 -40.56 -14.37 32.44
N THR A 470 -41.56 -13.61 31.95
CA THR A 470 -41.69 -13.33 30.52
C THR A 470 -40.52 -12.54 29.99
N LYS A 471 -40.05 -11.53 30.73
CA LYS A 471 -38.89 -10.72 30.35
C LYS A 471 -37.62 -11.57 30.23
N GLU A 472 -37.38 -12.45 31.19
CA GLU A 472 -36.20 -13.32 31.21
C GLU A 472 -36.28 -14.40 30.12
N PHE A 473 -37.47 -14.98 29.88
CA PHE A 473 -37.70 -15.96 28.82
C PHE A 473 -37.57 -15.37 27.41
N MET A 474 -37.94 -14.10 27.22
CA MET A 474 -37.82 -13.39 25.94
C MET A 474 -36.43 -12.75 25.73
N GLY A 475 -35.50 -12.89 26.68
CA GLY A 475 -34.17 -12.32 26.58
C GLY A 475 -34.09 -10.80 26.61
N LYS A 476 -35.06 -10.14 27.28
CA LYS A 476 -35.16 -8.66 27.31
C LYS A 476 -34.80 -8.11 28.68
#